data_28d2635a609cbbff2b0b3963fa3cd252
#
_entry.id   28d2635a609cbbff2b0b3963fa3cd252
#
_cell.length_a   1.000
_cell.length_b   1.000
_cell.length_c   1.000
_cell.angle_alpha   90.00
_cell.angle_beta   90.00
_cell.angle_gamma   90.00
#
_symmetry.space_group_name_H-M   'P 1'
#
loop_
_entity.id
_entity.type
_entity.pdbx_description
1 polymer ?
#
loop_
_entity_poly.entity_id
_entity_poly.type
_entity_poly.pdbx_seq_one_letter_code
_entity_poly.pdbx_strand_id
1 'polypeptide(L)'
;RDDRTRHLSVYSAVQQTTRKSYYGGTGEGATDEELENARKAYGRTDGLTVISGAQFLQRFERLLFLPSELTLGVEHSYDHIDDVTIGYDMRTNQKVHILSGVIQNEWKARKWSFLLGGRFDHHNMVDHVIFSPRINLRYNPTEQINLRLNYAGGFRAPQTFDEDLHIALVGGERVVTQLAPDLREERSNSLSASIDLYRSFGSVETNLLVEGFYTALDHIFATRYLPEPNEKGETVLERYNGGGATVAGVNVEAKAAFSRW
;
A
#
# COMPACT_ATOMS: atom_id res chain seq x y z
N ARG A 1 2.11 16.32 -31.08
CA ARG A 1 0.99 15.39 -30.84
C ARG A 1 1.55 13.99 -31.03
N ASP A 2 1.54 13.14 -30.03
CA ASP A 2 2.04 11.77 -30.15
C ASP A 2 0.95 10.92 -30.82
N ASP A 3 1.13 10.64 -32.11
CA ASP A 3 0.17 9.87 -32.94
C ASP A 3 0.36 8.34 -32.78
N ARG A 4 1.22 7.89 -31.87
CA ARG A 4 1.43 6.47 -31.63
C ARG A 4 0.18 5.83 -31.03
N THR A 5 -0.33 4.81 -31.73
CA THR A 5 -1.50 4.03 -31.26
C THR A 5 -1.12 2.93 -30.29
N ARG A 6 0.19 2.62 -30.19
CA ARG A 6 0.74 1.56 -29.33
C ARG A 6 1.97 2.06 -28.60
N HIS A 7 2.08 1.66 -27.36
CA HIS A 7 3.26 1.93 -26.54
C HIS A 7 3.58 0.72 -25.67
N LEU A 8 4.83 0.28 -25.69
CA LEU A 8 5.35 -0.75 -24.80
C LEU A 8 6.42 -0.12 -23.91
N SER A 9 6.26 -0.27 -22.61
CA SER A 9 7.26 0.10 -21.61
C SER A 9 7.73 -1.16 -20.90
N VAL A 10 9.05 -1.27 -20.70
CA VAL A 10 9.67 -2.30 -19.85
C VAL A 10 10.53 -1.58 -18.84
N TYR A 11 10.46 -1.99 -17.59
CA TYR A 11 11.21 -1.36 -16.51
C TYR A 11 11.73 -2.40 -15.52
N SER A 12 12.81 -2.06 -14.87
CA SER A 12 13.34 -2.79 -13.72
C SER A 12 13.96 -1.80 -12.75
N ALA A 13 13.76 -2.05 -11.46
CA ALA A 13 14.38 -1.28 -10.38
C ALA A 13 14.92 -2.24 -9.34
N VAL A 14 16.09 -1.92 -8.78
CA VAL A 14 16.73 -2.66 -7.70
C VAL A 14 17.07 -1.69 -6.58
N GLN A 15 16.68 -2.04 -5.37
CA GLN A 15 17.04 -1.30 -4.17
C GLN A 15 17.70 -2.25 -3.19
N GLN A 16 18.87 -1.87 -2.68
CA GLN A 16 19.54 -2.54 -1.58
C GLN A 16 19.61 -1.59 -0.39
N THR A 17 19.25 -2.08 0.79
CA THR A 17 19.25 -1.30 2.04
C THR A 17 20.01 -2.07 3.11
N THR A 18 20.89 -1.38 3.85
CA THR A 18 21.47 -1.89 5.08
C THR A 18 21.21 -0.88 6.18
N ARG A 19 20.55 -1.34 7.25
CA ARG A 19 20.27 -0.53 8.44
C ARG A 19 20.97 -1.14 9.64
N LYS A 20 21.57 -0.29 10.47
CA LYS A 20 22.06 -0.66 11.80
C LYS A 20 21.19 0.03 12.84
N SER A 21 20.78 -0.69 13.85
CA SER A 21 19.88 -0.21 14.90
C SER A 21 20.43 -0.59 16.29
N TYR A 22 19.94 0.10 17.31
CA TYR A 22 20.24 -0.21 18.70
C TYR A 22 18.96 -0.07 19.53
N TYR A 23 18.58 -1.14 20.21
CA TYR A 23 17.32 -1.23 20.99
C TYR A 23 17.59 -1.38 22.49
N GLY A 24 18.61 -0.72 23.01
CA GLY A 24 19.14 -0.87 24.37
C GLY A 24 18.37 -0.15 25.47
N GLY A 25 17.07 0.18 25.29
CA GLY A 25 16.23 0.74 26.34
C GLY A 25 15.82 -0.32 27.35
N THR A 26 15.88 0.01 28.65
CA THR A 26 15.36 -0.84 29.74
C THR A 26 14.40 -0.03 30.60
N GLY A 27 13.37 -0.69 31.18
CA GLY A 27 12.47 -0.10 32.17
C GLY A 27 13.09 0.04 33.55
N GLU A 28 12.42 0.75 34.46
CA GLU A 28 12.76 0.75 35.88
C GLU A 28 12.57 -0.65 36.48
N GLY A 29 13.58 -1.18 37.17
CA GLY A 29 13.51 -2.50 37.78
C GLY A 29 13.93 -3.66 36.87
N ALA A 30 14.60 -3.37 35.74
CA ALA A 30 15.11 -4.39 34.84
C ALA A 30 16.07 -5.35 35.55
N THR A 31 15.95 -6.65 35.25
CA THR A 31 16.83 -7.71 35.75
C THR A 31 18.25 -7.58 35.15
N ASP A 32 19.23 -8.23 35.77
CA ASP A 32 20.62 -8.26 35.25
C ASP A 32 20.66 -8.86 33.82
N GLU A 33 19.83 -9.85 33.53
CA GLU A 33 19.72 -10.48 32.21
C GLU A 33 19.16 -9.49 31.18
N GLU A 34 18.09 -8.76 31.50
CA GLU A 34 17.51 -7.71 30.63
C GLU A 34 18.51 -6.58 30.37
N LEU A 35 19.28 -6.19 31.38
CA LEU A 35 20.35 -5.20 31.24
C LEU A 35 21.48 -5.68 30.32
N GLU A 36 21.87 -6.96 30.40
CA GLU A 36 22.87 -7.54 29.52
C GLU A 36 22.35 -7.65 28.08
N ASN A 37 21.13 -8.10 27.88
CA ASN A 37 20.47 -8.16 26.58
C ASN A 37 20.36 -6.78 25.94
N ALA A 38 19.95 -5.77 26.70
CA ALA A 38 19.88 -4.38 26.25
C ALA A 38 21.24 -3.83 25.82
N ARG A 39 22.33 -4.14 26.53
CA ARG A 39 23.69 -3.72 26.16
C ARG A 39 24.14 -4.32 24.82
N LYS A 40 23.65 -5.49 24.47
CA LYS A 40 23.96 -6.23 23.22
C LYS A 40 22.90 -6.04 22.13
N ALA A 41 21.86 -5.22 22.37
CA ALA A 41 20.71 -5.04 21.51
C ALA A 41 21.00 -4.28 20.21
N TYR A 42 22.11 -4.59 19.57
CA TYR A 42 22.45 -4.13 18.23
C TYR A 42 21.70 -4.96 17.19
N GLY A 43 21.03 -4.27 16.29
CA GLY A 43 20.35 -4.86 15.16
C GLY A 43 21.02 -4.53 13.83
N ARG A 44 20.85 -5.43 12.88
CA ARG A 44 21.20 -5.21 11.48
C ARG A 44 20.10 -5.76 10.60
N THR A 45 19.60 -4.91 9.72
CA THR A 45 18.63 -5.28 8.69
C THR A 45 19.30 -5.13 7.33
N ASP A 46 19.36 -6.20 6.55
CA ASP A 46 19.76 -6.17 5.14
C ASP A 46 18.52 -6.45 4.29
N GLY A 47 18.22 -5.54 3.38
CA GLY A 47 17.06 -5.60 2.48
C GLY A 47 17.47 -5.57 1.02
N LEU A 48 16.78 -6.35 0.18
CA LEU A 48 16.88 -6.33 -1.27
C LEU A 48 15.48 -6.33 -1.86
N THR A 49 15.15 -5.27 -2.60
CA THR A 49 13.89 -5.16 -3.35
C THR A 49 14.20 -5.12 -4.83
N VAL A 50 13.55 -5.97 -5.62
CA VAL A 50 13.63 -5.98 -7.09
C VAL A 50 12.23 -5.91 -7.65
N ILE A 51 11.97 -4.91 -8.50
CA ILE A 51 10.70 -4.77 -9.21
C ILE A 51 11.01 -4.77 -10.70
N SER A 52 10.33 -5.61 -11.47
CA SER A 52 10.46 -5.68 -12.91
C SER A 52 9.10 -5.86 -13.56
N GLY A 53 8.85 -5.14 -14.65
CA GLY A 53 7.55 -5.21 -15.28
C GLY A 53 7.57 -4.75 -16.73
N ALA A 54 6.45 -5.04 -17.40
CA ALA A 54 6.16 -4.56 -18.73
C ALA A 54 4.71 -4.07 -18.79
N GLN A 55 4.50 -2.98 -19.49
CA GLN A 55 3.19 -2.39 -19.72
C GLN A 55 2.99 -2.15 -21.20
N PHE A 56 1.88 -2.60 -21.72
CA PHE A 56 1.44 -2.37 -23.09
C PHE A 56 0.19 -1.52 -23.11
N LEU A 57 0.21 -0.45 -23.90
CA LEU A 57 -0.89 0.46 -24.10
C LEU A 57 -1.31 0.41 -25.57
N GLN A 58 -2.61 0.26 -25.81
CA GLN A 58 -3.22 0.29 -27.14
C GLN A 58 -4.36 1.29 -27.17
N ARG A 59 -4.28 2.25 -28.09
CA ARG A 59 -5.38 3.18 -28.38
C ARG A 59 -6.23 2.63 -29.50
N PHE A 60 -7.53 2.71 -29.31
CA PHE A 60 -8.54 2.35 -30.32
C PHE A 60 -9.37 3.60 -30.66
N GLU A 61 -9.60 3.82 -31.94
CA GLU A 61 -10.53 4.85 -32.39
C GLU A 61 -11.94 4.57 -31.87
N ARG A 62 -12.29 3.29 -31.75
CA ARG A 62 -13.53 2.83 -31.14
C ARG A 62 -13.37 1.41 -30.63
N LEU A 63 -13.65 1.20 -29.36
CA LEU A 63 -13.79 -0.12 -28.75
C LEU A 63 -15.14 -0.16 -28.04
N LEU A 64 -16.02 -1.06 -28.47
CA LEU A 64 -17.44 -1.15 -28.09
C LEU A 64 -18.22 0.10 -28.57
N PHE A 65 -18.17 1.22 -27.85
CA PHE A 65 -19.05 2.39 -28.09
C PHE A 65 -18.31 3.73 -28.22
N LEU A 66 -17.07 3.84 -27.71
CA LEU A 66 -16.29 5.10 -27.70
C LEU A 66 -14.83 4.85 -28.05
N PRO A 67 -14.08 5.91 -28.39
CA PRO A 67 -12.62 5.87 -28.39
C PRO A 67 -12.12 5.42 -27.02
N SER A 68 -11.09 4.58 -27.01
CA SER A 68 -10.59 4.01 -25.77
C SER A 68 -9.08 3.77 -25.77
N GLU A 69 -8.58 3.59 -24.55
CA GLU A 69 -7.21 3.25 -24.28
C GLU A 69 -7.16 2.01 -23.36
N LEU A 70 -6.71 0.89 -23.93
CA LEU A 70 -6.49 -0.36 -23.20
C LEU A 70 -5.07 -0.39 -22.68
N THR A 71 -4.92 -0.68 -21.40
CA THR A 71 -3.64 -0.93 -20.74
C THR A 71 -3.61 -2.37 -20.25
N LEU A 72 -2.55 -3.08 -20.61
CA LEU A 72 -2.20 -4.40 -20.08
C LEU A 72 -0.86 -4.29 -19.39
N GLY A 73 -0.70 -4.90 -18.24
CA GLY A 73 0.53 -4.88 -17.47
C GLY A 73 0.83 -6.23 -16.83
N VAL A 74 2.12 -6.53 -16.70
CA VAL A 74 2.63 -7.61 -15.87
C VAL A 74 3.79 -7.06 -15.04
N GLU A 75 3.83 -7.41 -13.76
CA GLU A 75 4.87 -6.97 -12.84
C GLU A 75 5.24 -8.12 -11.91
N HIS A 76 6.53 -8.28 -11.66
CA HIS A 76 7.04 -9.14 -10.60
C HIS A 76 7.78 -8.27 -9.60
N SER A 77 7.39 -8.37 -8.34
CA SER A 77 8.06 -7.77 -7.19
C SER A 77 8.68 -8.87 -6.33
N TYR A 78 9.94 -8.70 -6.00
CA TYR A 78 10.68 -9.51 -5.05
C TYR A 78 11.17 -8.62 -3.92
N ASP A 79 10.90 -9.02 -2.69
CA ASP A 79 11.41 -8.36 -1.50
C ASP A 79 12.02 -9.40 -0.56
N HIS A 80 13.25 -9.17 -0.11
CA HIS A 80 13.95 -10.00 0.85
C HIS A 80 14.48 -9.14 1.98
N ILE A 81 14.11 -9.49 3.19
CA ILE A 81 14.59 -8.86 4.42
C ILE A 81 15.22 -9.92 5.29
N ASP A 82 16.47 -9.66 5.73
CA ASP A 82 17.18 -10.41 6.76
C ASP A 82 17.48 -9.46 7.92
N ASP A 83 16.73 -9.62 9.01
CA ASP A 83 16.83 -8.78 10.20
C ASP A 83 17.38 -9.60 11.36
N VAL A 84 18.45 -9.12 11.99
CA VAL A 84 19.12 -9.79 13.10
C VAL A 84 19.27 -8.83 14.26
N THR A 85 18.84 -9.23 15.46
CA THR A 85 19.09 -8.49 16.70
C THR A 85 19.88 -9.39 17.68
N ILE A 86 21.18 -9.10 17.81
CA ILE A 86 22.15 -9.98 18.46
C ILE A 86 21.85 -10.18 19.94
N GLY A 87 21.54 -9.10 20.68
CA GLY A 87 21.27 -9.16 22.12
C GLY A 87 20.07 -10.02 22.49
N TYR A 88 19.10 -10.12 21.60
CA TYR A 88 17.88 -10.91 21.81
C TYR A 88 17.93 -12.26 21.08
N ASP A 89 19.03 -12.60 20.40
CA ASP A 89 19.17 -13.82 19.56
C ASP A 89 17.98 -13.99 18.61
N MET A 90 17.52 -12.87 18.03
CA MET A 90 16.38 -12.85 17.12
C MET A 90 16.85 -12.70 15.69
N ARG A 91 16.26 -13.49 14.80
CA ARG A 91 16.46 -13.36 13.36
C ARG A 91 15.14 -13.54 12.63
N THR A 92 14.80 -12.56 11.79
CA THR A 92 13.69 -12.64 10.86
C THR A 92 14.23 -12.66 9.44
N ASN A 93 13.95 -13.72 8.71
CA ASN A 93 14.30 -13.84 7.29
C ASN A 93 13.00 -14.03 6.51
N GLN A 94 12.61 -12.99 5.76
CA GLN A 94 11.35 -12.96 5.01
C GLN A 94 11.63 -12.74 3.54
N LYS A 95 10.99 -13.55 2.69
CA LYS A 95 11.03 -13.43 1.24
C LYS A 95 9.61 -13.32 0.71
N VAL A 96 9.35 -12.24 0.02
CA VAL A 96 8.06 -11.94 -0.60
C VAL A 96 8.22 -11.95 -2.12
N HIS A 97 7.33 -12.64 -2.80
CA HIS A 97 7.20 -12.66 -4.24
C HIS A 97 5.77 -12.31 -4.61
N ILE A 98 5.60 -11.33 -5.45
CA ILE A 98 4.28 -10.95 -5.96
C ILE A 98 4.36 -10.93 -7.49
N LEU A 99 3.56 -11.75 -8.13
CA LEU A 99 3.34 -11.69 -9.58
C LEU A 99 1.97 -11.05 -9.82
N SER A 100 1.96 -9.95 -10.56
CA SER A 100 0.78 -9.13 -10.79
C SER A 100 0.46 -9.05 -12.26
N GLY A 101 -0.82 -9.18 -12.59
CA GLY A 101 -1.39 -8.87 -13.89
C GLY A 101 -2.38 -7.71 -13.79
N VAL A 102 -2.31 -6.76 -14.69
CA VAL A 102 -3.21 -5.60 -14.75
C VAL A 102 -3.90 -5.55 -16.10
N ILE A 103 -5.21 -5.36 -16.07
CA ILE A 103 -6.01 -5.03 -17.24
C ILE A 103 -6.92 -3.86 -16.92
N GLN A 104 -6.88 -2.82 -17.74
CA GLN A 104 -7.81 -1.70 -17.62
C GLN A 104 -8.10 -1.10 -18.99
N ASN A 105 -9.31 -0.59 -19.17
CA ASN A 105 -9.69 0.18 -20.34
C ASN A 105 -10.35 1.49 -19.92
N GLU A 106 -9.94 2.58 -20.56
CA GLU A 106 -10.55 3.89 -20.38
C GLU A 106 -11.25 4.31 -21.66
N TRP A 107 -12.57 4.51 -21.62
CA TRP A 107 -13.37 5.09 -22.70
C TRP A 107 -13.44 6.60 -22.52
N LYS A 108 -13.21 7.34 -23.59
CA LYS A 108 -13.11 8.80 -23.57
C LYS A 108 -14.11 9.44 -24.54
N ALA A 109 -14.91 10.35 -24.02
CA ALA A 109 -15.77 11.25 -24.79
C ALA A 109 -15.47 12.71 -24.41
N ARG A 110 -16.03 13.65 -25.11
CA ARG A 110 -15.73 15.08 -24.88
C ARG A 110 -15.95 15.51 -23.42
N LYS A 111 -17.02 15.02 -22.78
CA LYS A 111 -17.40 15.40 -21.41
C LYS A 111 -17.24 14.27 -20.40
N TRP A 112 -17.01 13.03 -20.86
CA TRP A 112 -16.98 11.84 -20.03
C TRP A 112 -15.69 11.08 -20.22
N SER A 113 -15.18 10.52 -19.14
CA SER A 113 -14.19 9.45 -19.15
C SER A 113 -14.63 8.37 -18.17
N PHE A 114 -14.63 7.12 -18.62
CA PHE A 114 -14.97 5.97 -17.81
C PHE A 114 -13.84 4.94 -17.89
N LEU A 115 -13.24 4.62 -16.76
CA LEU A 115 -12.22 3.60 -16.62
C LEU A 115 -12.78 2.42 -15.84
N LEU A 116 -12.61 1.24 -16.39
CA LEU A 116 -12.87 -0.03 -15.73
C LEU A 116 -11.60 -0.88 -15.83
N GLY A 117 -11.16 -1.43 -14.69
CA GLY A 117 -9.98 -2.27 -14.65
C GLY A 117 -9.92 -3.14 -13.42
N GLY A 118 -8.87 -3.96 -13.37
CA GLY A 118 -8.56 -4.79 -12.23
C GLY A 118 -7.12 -5.25 -12.26
N ARG A 119 -6.62 -5.56 -11.08
CA ARG A 119 -5.33 -6.15 -10.82
C ARG A 119 -5.54 -7.53 -10.20
N PHE A 120 -4.77 -8.48 -10.66
CA PHE A 120 -4.71 -9.86 -10.16
C PHE A 120 -3.32 -10.09 -9.60
N ASP A 121 -3.23 -10.37 -8.31
CA ASP A 121 -1.98 -10.57 -7.61
C ASP A 121 -1.88 -12.02 -7.11
N HIS A 122 -0.79 -12.69 -7.44
CA HIS A 122 -0.38 -13.94 -6.83
C HIS A 122 0.77 -13.66 -5.86
N HIS A 123 0.48 -13.74 -4.57
CA HIS A 123 1.41 -13.48 -3.48
C HIS A 123 1.83 -14.80 -2.83
N ASN A 124 3.13 -15.04 -2.61
CA ASN A 124 3.62 -16.32 -2.08
C ASN A 124 3.15 -16.65 -0.65
N MET A 125 2.63 -15.67 0.10
CA MET A 125 2.09 -15.86 1.45
C MET A 125 0.55 -15.98 1.47
N VAL A 126 -0.10 -16.02 0.30
CA VAL A 126 -1.55 -16.16 0.17
C VAL A 126 -1.82 -17.26 -0.85
N ASP A 127 -2.71 -18.19 -0.51
CA ASP A 127 -2.96 -19.43 -1.26
C ASP A 127 -3.85 -19.26 -2.50
N HIS A 128 -4.38 -18.06 -2.71
CA HIS A 128 -5.28 -17.74 -3.83
C HIS A 128 -4.87 -16.44 -4.54
N VAL A 129 -5.39 -16.24 -5.73
CA VAL A 129 -5.20 -14.99 -6.47
C VAL A 129 -6.08 -13.91 -5.89
N ILE A 130 -5.49 -12.78 -5.56
CA ILE A 130 -6.19 -11.62 -5.03
C ILE A 130 -6.63 -10.73 -6.19
N PHE A 131 -7.91 -10.39 -6.23
CA PHE A 131 -8.46 -9.47 -7.22
C PHE A 131 -8.75 -8.11 -6.60
N SER A 132 -8.21 -7.06 -7.21
CA SER A 132 -8.39 -5.65 -6.82
C SER A 132 -9.06 -4.88 -7.97
N PRO A 133 -10.37 -4.62 -7.92
CA PRO A 133 -11.10 -3.87 -8.94
C PRO A 133 -10.78 -2.37 -8.88
N ARG A 134 -10.93 -1.70 -10.03
CA ARG A 134 -10.81 -0.26 -10.15
C ARG A 134 -11.84 0.30 -11.12
N ILE A 135 -12.62 1.28 -10.67
CA ILE A 135 -13.60 2.01 -11.48
C ILE A 135 -13.36 3.50 -11.28
N ASN A 136 -13.32 4.25 -12.37
CA ASN A 136 -13.21 5.69 -12.32
C ASN A 136 -14.17 6.31 -13.33
N LEU A 137 -14.99 7.24 -12.88
CA LEU A 137 -15.88 8.02 -13.72
C LEU A 137 -15.56 9.50 -13.56
N ARG A 138 -15.31 10.19 -14.66
CA ARG A 138 -15.14 11.63 -14.72
C ARG A 138 -16.23 12.24 -15.62
N TYR A 139 -16.81 13.35 -15.16
CA TYR A 139 -17.76 14.13 -15.93
C TYR A 139 -17.47 15.62 -15.84
N ASN A 140 -17.24 16.23 -16.99
CA ASN A 140 -17.00 17.67 -17.13
C ASN A 140 -18.19 18.31 -17.83
N PRO A 141 -19.25 18.75 -17.10
CA PRO A 141 -20.40 19.41 -17.70
C PRO A 141 -20.00 20.68 -18.42
N THR A 142 -19.04 21.42 -17.86
CA THR A 142 -18.42 22.64 -18.41
C THR A 142 -16.89 22.54 -18.26
N GLU A 143 -16.16 23.51 -18.80
CA GLU A 143 -14.70 23.61 -18.62
C GLU A 143 -14.32 23.98 -17.19
N GLN A 144 -15.23 24.54 -16.42
CA GLN A 144 -15.03 25.02 -15.06
C GLN A 144 -15.41 23.98 -14.00
N ILE A 145 -16.09 22.90 -14.37
CA ILE A 145 -16.61 21.91 -13.42
C ILE A 145 -16.09 20.53 -13.81
N ASN A 146 -15.41 19.88 -12.86
CA ASN A 146 -14.96 18.49 -12.98
C ASN A 146 -15.53 17.68 -11.83
N LEU A 147 -16.33 16.67 -12.15
CA LEU A 147 -16.90 15.72 -11.21
C LEU A 147 -16.19 14.39 -11.38
N ARG A 148 -15.82 13.76 -10.26
CA ARG A 148 -15.18 12.44 -10.27
C ARG A 148 -15.85 11.53 -9.26
N LEU A 149 -15.94 10.25 -9.63
CA LEU A 149 -16.34 9.15 -8.76
C LEU A 149 -15.33 8.02 -8.95
N ASN A 150 -14.74 7.55 -7.85
CA ASN A 150 -13.74 6.50 -7.87
C ASN A 150 -14.14 5.37 -6.93
N TYR A 151 -13.93 4.13 -7.37
CA TYR A 151 -13.96 2.95 -6.54
C TYR A 151 -12.68 2.15 -6.77
N ALA A 152 -12.06 1.69 -5.69
CA ALA A 152 -10.87 0.84 -5.75
C ALA A 152 -10.87 -0.19 -4.63
N GLY A 153 -10.55 -1.42 -4.99
CA GLY A 153 -10.16 -2.46 -4.04
C GLY A 153 -8.65 -2.47 -3.82
N GLY A 154 -8.23 -2.90 -2.64
CA GLY A 154 -6.82 -3.09 -2.28
C GLY A 154 -6.66 -4.20 -1.25
N PHE A 155 -5.42 -4.61 -1.00
CA PHE A 155 -5.10 -5.62 0.01
C PHE A 155 -3.74 -5.35 0.66
N ARG A 156 -3.53 -5.97 1.84
CA ARG A 156 -2.25 -6.09 2.51
C ARG A 156 -2.04 -7.55 2.89
N ALA A 157 -0.91 -8.12 2.47
CA ALA A 157 -0.60 -9.52 2.73
C ALA A 157 -0.11 -9.75 4.18
N PRO A 158 -0.30 -10.96 4.75
CA PRO A 158 0.15 -11.31 6.08
C PRO A 158 1.68 -11.50 6.09
N GLN A 159 2.42 -10.48 6.50
CA GLN A 159 3.88 -10.53 6.60
C GLN A 159 4.31 -10.58 8.07
N THR A 160 5.37 -11.34 8.36
CA THR A 160 5.94 -11.43 9.71
C THR A 160 6.69 -10.17 10.06
N PHE A 161 7.47 -9.66 9.10
CA PHE A 161 8.21 -8.42 9.24
C PHE A 161 7.35 -7.26 8.77
N ASP A 162 7.12 -6.32 9.67
CA ASP A 162 6.49 -5.03 9.39
C ASP A 162 7.28 -3.97 10.16
N GLU A 163 7.42 -2.77 9.62
CA GLU A 163 8.19 -1.69 10.27
C GLU A 163 7.65 -1.37 11.68
N ASP A 164 6.35 -1.56 11.89
CA ASP A 164 5.70 -1.33 13.18
C ASP A 164 6.07 -2.37 14.26
N LEU A 165 6.58 -3.54 13.89
CA LEU A 165 6.91 -4.63 14.83
C LEU A 165 8.26 -4.45 15.53
N HIS A 166 9.12 -3.55 15.07
CA HIS A 166 10.39 -3.26 15.74
C HIS A 166 10.23 -2.60 17.12
N ILE A 167 9.09 -1.97 17.37
CA ILE A 167 8.83 -1.24 18.62
C ILE A 167 8.58 -2.20 19.80
N ALA A 168 8.20 -3.46 19.55
CA ALA A 168 7.95 -4.46 20.57
C ALA A 168 9.20 -4.92 21.34
N LEU A 169 10.40 -4.55 20.88
CA LEU A 169 11.68 -4.91 21.49
C LEU A 169 12.20 -3.89 22.49
N VAL A 170 11.45 -2.81 22.77
CA VAL A 170 11.84 -1.77 23.72
C VAL A 170 11.48 -2.24 25.15
N GLY A 171 12.46 -2.49 25.97
CA GLY A 171 12.23 -2.81 27.40
C GLY A 171 13.02 -4.02 27.91
N GLY A 172 13.85 -4.67 27.09
CA GLY A 172 14.68 -5.81 27.53
C GLY A 172 13.97 -7.16 27.45
N GLU A 173 12.66 -7.21 27.23
CA GLU A 173 11.92 -8.46 27.04
C GLU A 173 12.09 -9.01 25.62
N ARG A 174 12.26 -10.33 25.54
CA ARG A 174 12.29 -11.04 24.26
C ARG A 174 10.86 -11.42 23.86
N VAL A 175 10.36 -10.74 22.84
CA VAL A 175 9.03 -11.00 22.26
C VAL A 175 9.17 -11.56 20.87
N VAL A 176 8.60 -12.74 20.63
CA VAL A 176 8.60 -13.41 19.32
C VAL A 176 7.28 -13.18 18.63
N THR A 177 7.30 -12.63 17.42
CA THR A 177 6.09 -12.46 16.61
C THR A 177 5.75 -13.75 15.87
N GLN A 178 4.51 -14.20 16.03
CA GLN A 178 3.94 -15.38 15.36
C GLN A 178 2.72 -14.94 14.52
N LEU A 179 2.55 -15.54 13.34
CA LEU A 179 1.33 -15.40 12.55
C LEU A 179 0.32 -16.46 12.98
N ALA A 180 -0.95 -16.07 13.17
CA ALA A 180 -2.03 -17.00 13.42
C ALA A 180 -2.19 -17.95 12.23
N PRO A 181 -2.48 -19.26 12.44
CA PRO A 181 -2.57 -20.25 11.38
C PRO A 181 -3.64 -19.96 10.32
N ASP A 182 -4.68 -19.21 10.67
CA ASP A 182 -5.80 -18.80 9.83
C ASP A 182 -5.70 -17.35 9.34
N LEU A 183 -4.53 -16.72 9.49
CA LEU A 183 -4.31 -15.33 9.11
C LEU A 183 -4.49 -15.14 7.60
N ARG A 184 -5.37 -14.23 7.23
CA ARG A 184 -5.70 -13.84 5.86
C ARG A 184 -5.19 -12.44 5.56
N GLU A 185 -5.17 -12.09 4.29
CA GLU A 185 -4.89 -10.72 3.87
C GLU A 185 -5.96 -9.73 4.38
N GLU A 186 -5.53 -8.53 4.75
CA GLU A 186 -6.45 -7.40 4.91
C GLU A 186 -6.98 -6.98 3.55
N ARG A 187 -8.25 -6.59 3.49
CA ARG A 187 -8.88 -6.04 2.29
C ARG A 187 -9.42 -4.65 2.53
N SER A 188 -9.29 -3.80 1.53
CA SER A 188 -9.88 -2.48 1.55
C SER A 188 -10.80 -2.27 0.35
N ASN A 189 -11.92 -1.58 0.59
CA ASN A 189 -12.84 -1.11 -0.43
C ASN A 189 -13.05 0.39 -0.23
N SER A 190 -12.57 1.19 -1.18
CA SER A 190 -12.59 2.64 -1.10
C SER A 190 -13.50 3.24 -2.16
N LEU A 191 -14.37 4.14 -1.74
CA LEU A 191 -15.22 4.96 -2.60
C LEU A 191 -14.90 6.43 -2.35
N SER A 192 -14.64 7.22 -3.39
CA SER A 192 -14.52 8.67 -3.27
C SER A 192 -15.29 9.39 -4.37
N ALA A 193 -15.82 10.58 -4.02
CA ALA A 193 -16.47 11.47 -4.95
C ALA A 193 -15.94 12.89 -4.75
N SER A 194 -15.63 13.59 -5.85
CA SER A 194 -15.12 14.95 -5.78
C SER A 194 -15.78 15.87 -6.81
N ILE A 195 -15.85 17.15 -6.43
CA ILE A 195 -16.16 18.27 -7.29
C ILE A 195 -14.99 19.24 -7.29
N ASP A 196 -14.57 19.65 -8.49
CA ASP A 196 -13.45 20.55 -8.71
C ASP A 196 -13.95 21.71 -9.55
N LEU A 197 -13.93 22.92 -8.97
CA LEU A 197 -14.50 24.14 -9.52
C LEU A 197 -13.40 25.12 -9.85
N TYR A 198 -13.37 25.59 -11.11
CA TYR A 198 -12.43 26.58 -11.59
C TYR A 198 -13.19 27.88 -11.91
N ARG A 199 -12.68 29.01 -11.43
CA ARG A 199 -13.22 30.34 -11.73
C ARG A 199 -12.13 31.38 -11.90
N SER A 200 -12.32 32.26 -12.86
CA SER A 200 -11.45 33.43 -13.08
C SER A 200 -12.22 34.72 -12.77
N PHE A 201 -11.63 35.54 -11.93
CA PHE A 201 -12.15 36.86 -11.54
C PHE A 201 -11.11 37.91 -11.91
N GLY A 202 -11.19 38.42 -13.15
CA GLY A 202 -10.17 39.32 -13.67
C GLY A 202 -8.81 38.67 -13.75
N SER A 203 -7.84 39.19 -13.00
CA SER A 203 -6.47 38.66 -12.92
C SER A 203 -6.29 37.54 -11.88
N VAL A 204 -7.36 37.11 -11.21
CA VAL A 204 -7.31 36.06 -10.18
C VAL A 204 -7.95 34.80 -10.71
N GLU A 205 -7.17 33.74 -10.79
CA GLU A 205 -7.63 32.36 -11.06
C GLU A 205 -7.86 31.64 -9.75
N THR A 206 -9.03 31.03 -9.59
CA THR A 206 -9.38 30.28 -8.37
C THR A 206 -9.74 28.83 -8.69
N ASN A 207 -9.41 27.94 -7.76
CA ASN A 207 -9.82 26.56 -7.78
C ASN A 207 -10.33 26.16 -6.39
N LEU A 208 -11.46 25.49 -6.35
CA LEU A 208 -12.03 24.87 -5.15
C LEU A 208 -12.28 23.40 -5.43
N LEU A 209 -11.58 22.54 -4.69
CA LEU A 209 -11.80 21.11 -4.67
C LEU A 209 -12.50 20.72 -3.37
N VAL A 210 -13.58 19.94 -3.50
CA VAL A 210 -14.23 19.26 -2.37
C VAL A 210 -14.29 17.78 -2.71
N GLU A 211 -13.78 16.95 -1.82
CA GLU A 211 -13.77 15.49 -1.95
C GLU A 211 -14.32 14.85 -0.69
N GLY A 212 -15.29 13.93 -0.85
CA GLY A 212 -15.72 13.01 0.18
C GLY A 212 -15.18 11.61 -0.09
N PHE A 213 -14.76 10.89 0.95
CA PHE A 213 -14.29 9.51 0.83
C PHE A 213 -14.82 8.62 1.94
N TYR A 214 -14.93 7.33 1.62
CA TYR A 214 -15.31 6.26 2.52
C TYR A 214 -14.47 5.02 2.18
N THR A 215 -13.79 4.46 3.18
CA THR A 215 -13.01 3.23 3.04
C THR A 215 -13.44 2.25 4.12
N ALA A 216 -13.89 1.06 3.70
CA ALA A 216 -14.10 -0.08 4.56
C ALA A 216 -12.86 -1.00 4.51
N LEU A 217 -12.41 -1.43 5.68
CA LEU A 217 -11.32 -2.39 5.87
C LEU A 217 -11.89 -3.67 6.47
N ASP A 218 -11.55 -4.81 5.88
CA ASP A 218 -11.94 -6.13 6.36
C ASP A 218 -10.69 -6.93 6.76
N HIS A 219 -10.82 -7.82 7.75
CA HIS A 219 -9.74 -8.67 8.25
C HIS A 219 -8.48 -7.88 8.68
N ILE A 220 -8.66 -6.72 9.32
CA ILE A 220 -7.54 -5.87 9.74
C ILE A 220 -6.58 -6.65 10.65
N PHE A 221 -5.29 -6.41 10.50
CA PHE A 221 -4.31 -7.05 11.35
C PHE A 221 -4.32 -6.43 12.75
N ALA A 222 -4.43 -7.30 13.72
CA ALA A 222 -4.33 -6.99 15.14
C ALA A 222 -3.26 -7.89 15.79
N THR A 223 -2.78 -7.49 16.92
CA THR A 223 -1.81 -8.28 17.71
C THR A 223 -2.36 -8.55 19.10
N ARG A 224 -2.01 -9.70 19.67
CA ARG A 224 -2.29 -10.06 21.05
C ARG A 224 -1.14 -10.84 21.65
N TYR A 225 -0.88 -10.62 22.93
CA TYR A 225 0.02 -11.50 23.67
C TYR A 225 -0.69 -12.83 23.94
N LEU A 226 -0.01 -13.94 23.66
CA LEU A 226 -0.50 -15.25 24.07
C LEU A 226 -0.29 -15.42 25.56
N PRO A 227 -1.26 -16.06 26.28
CA PRO A 227 -1.19 -16.23 27.73
C PRO A 227 -0.06 -17.17 28.17
N GLU A 228 0.37 -18.06 27.28
CA GLU A 228 1.44 -19.02 27.55
C GLU A 228 2.65 -18.70 26.66
N PRO A 229 3.88 -18.73 27.21
CA PRO A 229 5.08 -18.60 26.44
C PRO A 229 5.23 -19.79 25.47
N ASN A 230 6.08 -19.65 24.46
CA ASN A 230 6.39 -20.74 23.55
C ASN A 230 7.24 -21.84 24.25
N GLU A 231 7.55 -22.91 23.52
CA GLU A 231 8.38 -24.03 24.02
C GLU A 231 9.75 -23.59 24.56
N LYS A 232 10.25 -22.43 24.19
CA LYS A 232 11.51 -21.85 24.64
C LYS A 232 11.35 -20.89 25.83
N GLY A 233 10.13 -20.70 26.32
CA GLY A 233 9.83 -19.78 27.42
C GLY A 233 9.76 -18.30 27.00
N GLU A 234 9.63 -18.01 25.69
CA GLU A 234 9.60 -16.66 25.15
C GLU A 234 8.16 -16.13 25.10
N THR A 235 7.96 -14.85 25.41
CA THR A 235 6.67 -14.16 25.23
C THR A 235 6.32 -14.10 23.73
N VAL A 236 5.09 -14.52 23.38
CA VAL A 236 4.62 -14.57 21.99
C VAL A 236 3.61 -13.47 21.76
N LEU A 237 3.89 -12.65 20.74
CA LEU A 237 2.96 -11.69 20.16
C LEU A 237 2.35 -12.30 18.89
N GLU A 238 1.10 -12.75 18.98
CA GLU A 238 0.40 -13.32 17.83
C GLU A 238 -0.25 -12.23 17.00
N ARG A 239 0.00 -12.25 15.69
CA ARG A 239 -0.71 -11.42 14.70
C ARG A 239 -1.88 -12.23 14.13
N TYR A 240 -3.08 -11.66 14.21
CA TYR A 240 -4.32 -12.29 13.78
C TYR A 240 -5.22 -11.29 13.05
N ASN A 241 -6.25 -11.77 12.35
CA ASN A 241 -7.26 -10.89 11.78
C ASN A 241 -8.23 -10.45 12.87
N GLY A 242 -8.26 -9.16 13.14
CA GLY A 242 -9.29 -8.52 13.96
C GLY A 242 -10.60 -8.34 13.20
N GLY A 243 -11.43 -7.44 13.66
CA GLY A 243 -12.67 -7.05 13.00
C GLY A 243 -12.46 -6.23 11.74
N GLY A 244 -13.48 -5.51 11.30
CA GLY A 244 -13.38 -4.49 10.27
C GLY A 244 -13.17 -3.10 10.88
N ALA A 245 -12.74 -2.17 10.04
CA ALA A 245 -12.66 -0.75 10.37
C ALA A 245 -13.21 0.10 9.23
N THR A 246 -13.64 1.31 9.55
CA THR A 246 -14.13 2.25 8.57
C THR A 246 -13.44 3.59 8.75
N VAL A 247 -13.00 4.18 7.64
CA VAL A 247 -12.45 5.53 7.59
C VAL A 247 -13.27 6.35 6.61
N ALA A 248 -13.80 7.49 7.04
CA ALA A 248 -14.55 8.40 6.17
C ALA A 248 -14.18 9.85 6.48
N GLY A 249 -14.22 10.70 5.48
CA GLY A 249 -13.89 12.10 5.66
C GLY A 249 -14.23 12.97 4.46
N VAL A 250 -13.99 14.27 4.65
CA VAL A 250 -14.14 15.29 3.61
C VAL A 250 -12.86 16.12 3.58
N ASN A 251 -12.30 16.29 2.38
CA ASN A 251 -11.18 17.17 2.10
C ASN A 251 -11.70 18.39 1.36
N VAL A 252 -11.23 19.59 1.75
CA VAL A 252 -11.52 20.84 1.07
C VAL A 252 -10.20 21.55 0.79
N GLU A 253 -9.96 21.88 -0.46
CA GLU A 253 -8.78 22.64 -0.89
C GLU A 253 -9.21 23.86 -1.71
N ALA A 254 -8.70 25.03 -1.35
CA ALA A 254 -8.93 26.26 -2.10
C ALA A 254 -7.58 26.87 -2.52
N LYS A 255 -7.49 27.25 -3.80
CA LYS A 255 -6.32 27.90 -4.39
C LYS A 255 -6.71 29.21 -5.07
N ALA A 256 -5.85 30.21 -4.97
CA ALA A 256 -5.96 31.44 -5.73
C ALA A 256 -4.58 31.79 -6.30
N ALA A 257 -4.53 32.04 -7.60
CA ALA A 257 -3.33 32.48 -8.31
C ALA A 257 -3.57 33.90 -8.86
N PHE A 258 -2.63 34.79 -8.61
CA PHE A 258 -2.68 36.19 -9.07
C PHE A 258 -1.69 36.32 -10.24
N SER A 259 -2.20 36.64 -11.44
CA SER A 259 -1.29 36.98 -12.54
C SER A 259 -0.76 38.41 -12.32
N ARG A 260 0.58 38.55 -12.34
CA ARG A 260 1.21 39.86 -12.40
C ARG A 260 1.09 40.39 -13.83
N TRP A 261 0.74 41.66 -13.93
CA TRP A 261 0.76 42.44 -15.18
C TRP A 261 2.20 42.64 -15.64
#